data_8ca47307e2efa40a80c540e77fe8b6b3
#
_entry.id   8ca47307e2efa40a80c540e77fe8b6b3
#
_cell.length_a   1.000
_cell.length_b   1.000
_cell.length_c   1.000
_cell.angle_alpha   90.00
_cell.angle_beta   90.00
_cell.angle_gamma   90.00
#
_symmetry.space_group_name_H-M   'P 1'
#
loop_
_entity.id
_entity.type
_entity.pdbx_description
1 polymer ?
#
loop_
_entity_poly.entity_id
_entity_poly.type
_entity_poly.pdbx_seq_one_letter_code
_entity_poly.pdbx_strand_id
1 'polypeptide(L)'
;MICLRGIGITYREKSGEKHVIFRGLDFCPSDEERSVAILGRSGSGKTTLLRIIAGIDVDYEGEYLFDEKRLKRNASAMAHLRREVLGVVPQDAMVLEDRSVLANVELGVPKGVDKKRTAQECLEKVGLLACARTSAAKLSGGEAQRVAVARAIAKRPRLLLADEPTAALDEKTEGELLSLFERLVADGTRIIIATHNQTVADWCDAKFEIRDCALVRL
;
A
#
# COMPACT_ATOMS: atom_id res chain seq x y z
N MET A 1 -0.82 16.43 3.06
CA MET A 1 -0.88 15.39 2.00
C MET A 1 -2.18 14.60 2.03
N ILE A 2 -2.35 13.52 2.81
CA ILE A 2 -3.65 12.85 3.00
C ILE A 2 -4.21 13.21 4.35
N CYS A 3 -5.53 13.45 4.41
CA CYS A 3 -6.25 13.56 5.67
C CYS A 3 -7.66 12.98 5.46
N LEU A 4 -8.01 12.02 6.30
CA LEU A 4 -9.33 11.45 6.43
C LEU A 4 -9.98 12.00 7.68
N ARG A 5 -11.22 12.47 7.60
CA ARG A 5 -11.95 13.04 8.74
C ARG A 5 -13.33 12.41 8.87
N GLY A 6 -13.63 11.95 10.07
CA GLY A 6 -14.93 11.42 10.42
C GLY A 6 -15.34 10.18 9.59
N ILE A 7 -14.38 9.32 9.25
CA ILE A 7 -14.67 8.15 8.39
C ILE A 7 -15.52 7.14 9.14
N GLY A 8 -16.73 6.92 8.62
CA GLY A 8 -17.65 5.87 9.05
C GLY A 8 -17.87 4.85 7.94
N ILE A 9 -17.71 3.57 8.21
CA ILE A 9 -17.99 2.49 7.26
C ILE A 9 -18.61 1.29 7.96
N THR A 10 -19.68 0.78 7.37
CA THR A 10 -20.40 -0.39 7.85
C THR A 10 -20.68 -1.33 6.68
N TYR A 11 -20.21 -2.56 6.76
CA TYR A 11 -20.58 -3.60 5.80
C TYR A 11 -21.85 -4.32 6.26
N ARG A 12 -22.65 -4.76 5.30
CA ARG A 12 -23.79 -5.66 5.55
C ARG A 12 -23.45 -7.03 4.99
N GLU A 13 -23.50 -8.02 5.83
CA GLU A 13 -23.38 -9.40 5.40
C GLU A 13 -24.64 -9.86 4.66
N LYS A 14 -24.52 -10.96 3.92
CA LYS A 14 -25.70 -11.60 3.27
C LYS A 14 -26.76 -12.05 4.26
N SER A 15 -26.38 -12.30 5.51
CA SER A 15 -27.26 -12.59 6.66
C SER A 15 -28.13 -11.41 7.09
N GLY A 16 -27.81 -10.19 6.62
CA GLY A 16 -28.42 -8.93 7.07
C GLY A 16 -27.73 -8.31 8.28
N GLU A 17 -26.75 -8.97 8.87
CA GLU A 17 -25.97 -8.46 9.99
C GLU A 17 -25.11 -7.28 9.57
N LYS A 18 -25.06 -6.25 10.42
CA LYS A 18 -24.24 -5.04 10.18
C LYS A 18 -22.92 -5.16 10.92
N HIS A 19 -21.83 -5.08 10.18
CA HIS A 19 -20.49 -5.07 10.74
C HIS A 19 -19.90 -3.67 10.60
N VAL A 20 -19.79 -2.96 11.73
CA VAL A 20 -19.19 -1.61 11.77
C VAL A 20 -17.68 -1.76 11.78
N ILE A 21 -17.01 -1.20 10.80
CA ILE A 21 -15.54 -1.20 10.71
C ILE A 21 -14.97 0.07 11.35
N PHE A 22 -15.52 1.25 11.01
CA PHE A 22 -15.08 2.51 11.57
C PHE A 22 -16.27 3.36 12.03
N ARG A 23 -16.06 4.14 13.11
CA ARG A 23 -17.02 5.09 13.67
C ARG A 23 -16.36 6.45 13.84
N GLY A 24 -16.40 7.28 12.78
CA GLY A 24 -15.83 8.62 12.85
C GLY A 24 -14.29 8.63 12.97
N LEU A 25 -13.62 7.74 12.25
CA LEU A 25 -12.15 7.63 12.27
C LEU A 25 -11.51 8.86 11.64
N ASP A 26 -10.54 9.47 12.33
CA ASP A 26 -9.67 10.52 11.82
C ASP A 26 -8.26 9.97 11.58
N PHE A 27 -7.69 10.29 10.41
CA PHE A 27 -6.32 9.93 10.05
C PHE A 27 -5.67 11.04 9.24
N CYS A 28 -4.91 11.90 9.90
CA CYS A 28 -4.22 13.03 9.28
C CYS A 28 -2.75 13.04 9.74
N PRO A 29 -1.87 12.19 9.15
CA PRO A 29 -0.45 12.24 9.44
C PRO A 29 0.13 13.61 9.11
N SER A 30 1.09 14.08 9.90
CA SER A 30 1.77 15.35 9.66
C SER A 30 2.66 15.28 8.40
N ASP A 31 3.07 16.45 7.90
CA ASP A 31 3.94 16.48 6.73
C ASP A 31 5.39 16.07 7.04
N GLU A 32 5.77 16.03 8.31
CA GLU A 32 7.07 15.53 8.79
C GLU A 32 7.12 13.99 8.85
N GLU A 33 5.98 13.34 9.06
CA GLU A 33 5.85 11.89 9.15
C GLU A 33 5.86 11.28 7.75
N ARG A 34 7.02 10.80 7.33
CA ARG A 34 7.21 10.24 6.00
C ARG A 34 6.90 8.75 5.91
N SER A 35 7.01 8.05 7.02
CA SER A 35 6.65 6.64 7.20
C SER A 35 5.66 6.47 8.34
N VAL A 36 4.56 5.79 8.08
CA VAL A 36 3.46 5.62 9.04
C VAL A 36 3.06 4.15 9.12
N ALA A 37 3.06 3.59 10.33
CA ALA A 37 2.53 2.27 10.60
C ALA A 37 1.07 2.34 11.06
N ILE A 38 0.23 1.49 10.49
CA ILE A 38 -1.14 1.22 10.94
C ILE A 38 -1.15 -0.17 11.57
N LEU A 39 -1.29 -0.22 12.88
CA LEU A 39 -1.32 -1.42 13.69
C LEU A 39 -2.75 -1.85 14.00
N GLY A 40 -2.92 -3.08 14.40
CA GLY A 40 -4.20 -3.63 14.85
C GLY A 40 -4.26 -5.14 14.64
N ARG A 41 -5.19 -5.78 15.35
CA ARG A 41 -5.44 -7.23 15.23
C ARG A 41 -5.90 -7.61 13.82
N SER A 42 -5.83 -8.90 13.49
CA SER A 42 -6.46 -9.40 12.26
C SER A 42 -7.96 -9.05 12.27
N GLY A 43 -8.48 -8.58 11.15
CA GLY A 43 -9.89 -8.14 11.03
C GLY A 43 -10.20 -6.76 11.63
N SER A 44 -9.23 -6.02 12.18
CA SER A 44 -9.50 -4.69 12.75
C SER A 44 -9.85 -3.61 11.73
N GLY A 45 -9.67 -3.85 10.42
CA GLY A 45 -9.94 -2.89 9.36
C GLY A 45 -8.72 -2.23 8.73
N LYS A 46 -7.48 -2.70 9.02
CA LYS A 46 -6.25 -2.14 8.39
C LYS A 46 -6.34 -2.11 6.87
N THR A 47 -6.63 -3.25 6.25
CA THR A 47 -6.83 -3.35 4.80
C THR A 47 -7.95 -2.43 4.31
N THR A 48 -9.06 -2.32 5.05
CA THR A 48 -10.17 -1.41 4.71
C THR A 48 -9.70 0.04 4.72
N LEU A 49 -8.92 0.46 5.72
CA LEU A 49 -8.36 1.81 5.77
C LEU A 49 -7.43 2.07 4.58
N LEU A 50 -6.53 1.14 4.25
CA LEU A 50 -5.69 1.26 3.06
C LEU A 50 -6.51 1.32 1.76
N ARG A 51 -7.60 0.55 1.65
CA ARG A 51 -8.50 0.57 0.48
C ARG A 51 -9.25 1.89 0.34
N ILE A 52 -9.66 2.51 1.46
CA ILE A 52 -10.24 3.86 1.48
C ILE A 52 -9.18 4.88 1.00
N ILE A 53 -7.97 4.83 1.53
CA ILE A 53 -6.86 5.70 1.12
C ILE A 53 -6.52 5.49 -0.36
N ALA A 54 -6.53 4.25 -0.84
CA ALA A 54 -6.34 3.92 -2.25
C ALA A 54 -7.51 4.35 -3.14
N GLY A 55 -8.63 4.81 -2.56
CA GLY A 55 -9.85 5.13 -3.30
C GLY A 55 -10.46 3.92 -4.01
N ILE A 56 -10.28 2.72 -3.47
CA ILE A 56 -10.93 1.49 -3.92
C ILE A 56 -12.31 1.41 -3.28
N ASP A 57 -12.39 1.58 -1.95
CA ASP A 57 -13.64 1.70 -1.22
C ASP A 57 -14.02 3.19 -1.17
N VAL A 58 -15.17 3.53 -1.73
CA VAL A 58 -15.66 4.91 -1.85
C VAL A 58 -16.99 5.14 -1.15
N ASP A 59 -17.63 4.06 -0.68
CA ASP A 59 -18.90 4.09 0.04
C ASP A 59 -18.66 4.12 1.55
N TYR A 60 -18.35 5.33 2.05
CA TYR A 60 -18.11 5.62 3.46
C TYR A 60 -18.62 7.02 3.80
N GLU A 61 -18.89 7.29 5.06
CA GLU A 61 -19.17 8.62 5.59
C GLU A 61 -17.87 9.39 5.85
N GLY A 62 -17.94 10.74 5.96
CA GLY A 62 -16.78 11.58 6.25
C GLY A 62 -16.14 12.20 5.03
N GLU A 63 -14.93 12.69 5.18
CA GLU A 63 -14.20 13.45 4.17
C GLU A 63 -12.82 12.88 3.89
N TYR A 64 -12.42 12.94 2.62
CA TYR A 64 -11.06 12.65 2.17
C TYR A 64 -10.44 13.88 1.54
N LEU A 65 -9.36 14.38 2.13
CA LEU A 65 -8.58 15.48 1.61
C LEU A 65 -7.23 14.96 1.10
N PHE A 66 -6.81 15.49 -0.04
CA PHE A 66 -5.48 15.27 -0.60
C PHE A 66 -4.87 16.63 -0.94
N ASP A 67 -3.69 16.93 -0.41
CA ASP A 67 -3.05 18.25 -0.49
C ASP A 67 -4.06 19.37 -0.11
N GLU A 68 -4.73 19.20 1.04
CA GLU A 68 -5.76 20.12 1.62
C GLU A 68 -7.04 20.27 0.77
N LYS A 69 -7.12 19.63 -0.39
CA LYS A 69 -8.28 19.67 -1.26
C LYS A 69 -9.17 18.46 -1.05
N ARG A 70 -10.47 18.71 -0.83
CA ARG A 70 -11.47 17.65 -0.72
C ARG A 70 -11.56 16.89 -2.03
N LEU A 71 -11.33 15.57 -1.99
CA LEU A 71 -11.47 14.69 -3.14
C LEU A 71 -12.93 14.31 -3.36
N LYS A 72 -13.33 14.29 -4.63
CA LYS A 72 -14.61 13.72 -5.02
C LYS A 72 -14.51 12.19 -4.95
N ARG A 73 -15.44 11.56 -4.23
CA ARG A 73 -15.51 10.10 -4.08
C ARG A 73 -16.19 9.45 -5.30
N ASN A 74 -15.65 9.66 -6.48
CA ASN A 74 -16.13 9.02 -7.69
C ASN A 74 -15.01 8.21 -8.37
N ALA A 75 -15.40 7.23 -9.18
CA ALA A 75 -14.46 6.30 -9.81
C ALA A 75 -13.36 7.01 -10.62
N SER A 76 -13.68 8.10 -11.31
CA SER A 76 -12.74 8.84 -12.16
C SER A 76 -11.66 9.55 -11.34
N ALA A 77 -12.06 10.32 -10.30
CA ALA A 77 -11.12 11.05 -9.45
C ALA A 77 -10.20 10.08 -8.68
N MET A 78 -10.77 8.98 -8.16
CA MET A 78 -9.99 7.97 -7.44
C MET A 78 -9.09 7.16 -8.39
N ALA A 79 -9.51 6.89 -9.61
CA ALA A 79 -8.64 6.27 -10.62
C ALA A 79 -7.46 7.18 -11.00
N HIS A 80 -7.69 8.49 -11.10
CA HIS A 80 -6.63 9.47 -11.34
C HIS A 80 -5.62 9.48 -10.17
N LEU A 81 -6.09 9.53 -8.91
CA LEU A 81 -5.25 9.46 -7.73
C LEU A 81 -4.37 8.18 -7.72
N ARG A 82 -4.98 7.01 -7.97
CA ARG A 82 -4.23 5.75 -8.07
C ARG A 82 -3.18 5.75 -9.17
N ARG A 83 -3.50 6.35 -10.31
CA ARG A 83 -2.61 6.35 -11.46
C ARG A 83 -1.41 7.28 -11.25
N GLU A 84 -1.63 8.50 -10.75
CA GLU A 84 -0.62 9.55 -10.74
C GLU A 84 0.15 9.65 -9.41
N VAL A 85 -0.47 9.19 -8.31
CA VAL A 85 0.04 9.48 -6.95
C VAL A 85 0.39 8.22 -6.18
N LEU A 86 -0.48 7.19 -6.23
CA LEU A 86 -0.40 6.07 -5.31
C LEU A 86 0.35 4.86 -5.90
N GLY A 87 1.27 4.28 -5.16
CA GLY A 87 1.71 2.89 -5.28
C GLY A 87 0.91 2.04 -4.29
N VAL A 88 0.47 0.85 -4.69
CA VAL A 88 -0.24 -0.06 -3.80
C VAL A 88 0.41 -1.42 -3.84
N VAL A 89 0.82 -1.92 -2.68
CA VAL A 89 1.31 -3.27 -2.45
C VAL A 89 0.25 -3.99 -1.63
N PRO A 90 -0.55 -4.87 -2.23
CA PRO A 90 -1.59 -5.61 -1.52
C PRO A 90 -0.97 -6.76 -0.69
N GLN A 91 -1.72 -7.25 0.30
CA GLN A 91 -1.35 -8.37 1.15
C GLN A 91 -1.08 -9.64 0.31
N ASP A 92 -2.02 -9.98 -0.58
CA ASP A 92 -1.79 -10.99 -1.61
C ASP A 92 -1.09 -10.32 -2.79
N ALA A 93 0.10 -10.74 -3.13
CA ALA A 93 0.95 -10.09 -4.15
C ALA A 93 0.25 -9.81 -5.49
N MET A 94 -0.85 -10.54 -5.78
CA MET A 94 -1.71 -10.40 -6.98
C MET A 94 -0.88 -10.36 -8.27
N VAL A 95 0.10 -11.27 -8.39
CA VAL A 95 0.87 -11.44 -9.62
C VAL A 95 0.03 -12.15 -10.68
N LEU A 96 0.22 -11.79 -11.94
CA LEU A 96 -0.38 -12.49 -13.07
C LEU A 96 0.50 -13.71 -13.39
N GLU A 97 0.03 -14.90 -13.02
CA GLU A 97 0.78 -16.14 -13.12
C GLU A 97 1.07 -16.58 -14.57
N ASP A 98 0.19 -16.18 -15.51
CA ASP A 98 0.32 -16.41 -16.95
C ASP A 98 1.39 -15.53 -17.62
N ARG A 99 2.03 -14.64 -16.86
CA ARG A 99 3.03 -13.69 -17.33
C ARG A 99 4.40 -13.91 -16.71
N SER A 100 5.43 -13.35 -17.36
CA SER A 100 6.76 -13.29 -16.76
C SER A 100 6.81 -12.29 -15.59
N VAL A 101 7.81 -12.41 -14.73
CA VAL A 101 8.12 -11.47 -13.65
C VAL A 101 8.27 -10.06 -14.19
N LEU A 102 9.03 -9.88 -15.28
CA LEU A 102 9.21 -8.58 -15.93
C LEU A 102 7.88 -7.98 -16.39
N ALA A 103 7.05 -8.78 -17.08
CA ALA A 103 5.77 -8.33 -17.59
C ALA A 103 4.79 -7.93 -16.47
N ASN A 104 4.88 -8.54 -15.29
CA ASN A 104 4.13 -8.12 -14.11
C ASN A 104 4.55 -6.72 -13.64
N VAL A 105 5.84 -6.40 -13.62
CA VAL A 105 6.33 -5.08 -13.19
C VAL A 105 6.04 -4.01 -14.25
N GLU A 106 6.13 -4.35 -15.56
CA GLU A 106 5.78 -3.45 -16.67
C GLU A 106 4.35 -2.88 -16.58
N LEU A 107 3.42 -3.60 -15.92
CA LEU A 107 2.06 -3.10 -15.66
C LEU A 107 2.04 -1.83 -14.79
N GLY A 108 3.03 -1.68 -13.91
CA GLY A 108 3.18 -0.50 -13.04
C GLY A 108 3.81 0.70 -13.74
N VAL A 109 4.44 0.51 -14.90
CA VAL A 109 5.18 1.60 -15.58
C VAL A 109 4.23 2.54 -16.30
N PRO A 110 4.35 3.87 -16.11
CA PRO A 110 3.51 4.86 -16.79
C PRO A 110 3.66 4.82 -18.31
N LYS A 111 2.64 5.34 -19.02
CA LYS A 111 2.73 5.55 -20.47
C LYS A 111 3.81 6.57 -20.81
N GLY A 112 4.51 6.36 -21.93
CA GLY A 112 5.54 7.29 -22.40
C GLY A 112 6.93 7.08 -21.76
N VAL A 113 7.08 6.08 -20.88
CA VAL A 113 8.35 5.69 -20.27
C VAL A 113 8.82 4.36 -20.86
N ASP A 114 10.12 4.15 -20.96
CA ASP A 114 10.69 2.85 -21.37
C ASP A 114 10.32 1.78 -20.32
N LYS A 115 9.28 1.00 -20.66
CA LYS A 115 8.68 0.01 -19.76
C LYS A 115 9.68 -1.05 -19.33
N LYS A 116 10.44 -1.60 -20.32
CA LYS A 116 11.35 -2.70 -20.07
C LYS A 116 12.49 -2.26 -19.16
N ARG A 117 13.13 -1.14 -19.49
CA ARG A 117 14.22 -0.59 -18.68
C ARG A 117 13.76 -0.25 -17.28
N THR A 118 12.65 0.47 -17.13
CA THR A 118 12.11 0.86 -15.82
C THR A 118 11.75 -0.37 -14.98
N ALA A 119 11.12 -1.38 -15.59
CA ALA A 119 10.78 -2.61 -14.89
C ALA A 119 12.03 -3.39 -14.45
N GLN A 120 13.09 -3.43 -15.27
CA GLN A 120 14.37 -4.04 -14.91
C GLN A 120 15.03 -3.33 -13.73
N GLU A 121 15.09 -1.99 -13.75
CA GLU A 121 15.60 -1.18 -12.64
C GLU A 121 14.82 -1.44 -11.33
N CYS A 122 13.50 -1.60 -11.42
CA CYS A 122 12.68 -1.93 -10.25
C CYS A 122 12.92 -3.36 -9.74
N LEU A 123 13.08 -4.33 -10.65
CA LEU A 123 13.43 -5.70 -10.29
C LEU A 123 14.82 -5.80 -9.65
N GLU A 124 15.78 -5.01 -10.11
CA GLU A 124 17.10 -4.92 -9.49
C GLU A 124 17.00 -4.41 -8.05
N LYS A 125 16.20 -3.36 -7.80
CA LYS A 125 15.98 -2.80 -6.45
C LYS A 125 15.43 -3.81 -5.45
N VAL A 126 14.65 -4.79 -5.91
CA VAL A 126 14.07 -5.87 -5.06
C VAL A 126 14.83 -7.19 -5.15
N GLY A 127 16.01 -7.22 -5.80
CA GLY A 127 16.86 -8.40 -5.91
C GLY A 127 16.32 -9.52 -6.82
N LEU A 128 15.44 -9.20 -7.78
CA LEU A 128 14.78 -10.18 -8.65
C LEU A 128 15.10 -10.02 -10.14
N LEU A 129 16.13 -9.25 -10.52
CA LEU A 129 16.47 -9.03 -11.92
C LEU A 129 16.82 -10.36 -12.65
N ALA A 130 17.51 -11.28 -11.97
CA ALA A 130 17.86 -12.60 -12.52
C ALA A 130 16.61 -13.42 -12.89
N CYS A 131 15.49 -13.24 -12.19
CA CYS A 131 14.22 -13.92 -12.41
C CYS A 131 13.31 -13.21 -13.43
N ALA A 132 13.75 -12.13 -14.09
CA ALA A 132 12.91 -11.29 -14.95
C ALA A 132 12.14 -12.05 -16.04
N ARG A 133 12.74 -13.12 -16.60
CA ARG A 133 12.14 -13.95 -17.65
C ARG A 133 11.37 -15.18 -17.13
N THR A 134 11.42 -15.43 -15.83
CA THR A 134 10.72 -16.57 -15.21
C THR A 134 9.21 -16.33 -15.22
N SER A 135 8.40 -17.38 -15.38
CA SER A 135 6.95 -17.31 -15.17
C SER A 135 6.65 -16.97 -13.70
N ALA A 136 5.73 -16.03 -13.47
CA ALA A 136 5.35 -15.63 -12.10
C ALA A 136 4.68 -16.77 -11.30
N ALA A 137 4.12 -17.78 -11.97
CA ALA A 137 3.58 -19.00 -11.35
C ALA A 137 4.65 -19.83 -10.59
N LYS A 138 5.95 -19.61 -10.85
CA LYS A 138 7.05 -20.34 -10.22
C LYS A 138 7.66 -19.62 -9.01
N LEU A 139 7.16 -18.43 -8.68
CA LEU A 139 7.68 -17.63 -7.59
C LEU A 139 7.25 -18.20 -6.23
N SER A 140 8.15 -18.11 -5.26
CA SER A 140 7.78 -18.23 -3.85
C SER A 140 6.89 -17.07 -3.41
N GLY A 141 6.17 -17.21 -2.30
CA GLY A 141 5.33 -16.12 -1.76
C GLY A 141 6.12 -14.83 -1.53
N GLY A 142 7.34 -14.93 -0.98
CA GLY A 142 8.21 -13.78 -0.75
C GLY A 142 8.72 -13.14 -2.06
N GLU A 143 9.02 -13.93 -3.09
CA GLU A 143 9.38 -13.39 -4.41
C GLU A 143 8.19 -12.69 -5.07
N ALA A 144 7.00 -13.30 -5.00
CA ALA A 144 5.77 -12.69 -5.51
C ALA A 144 5.49 -11.34 -4.82
N GLN A 145 5.70 -11.26 -3.50
CA GLN A 145 5.54 -10.02 -2.73
C GLN A 145 6.53 -8.95 -3.18
N ARG A 146 7.80 -9.31 -3.41
CA ARG A 146 8.80 -8.37 -3.94
C ARG A 146 8.48 -7.92 -5.36
N VAL A 147 7.90 -8.77 -6.20
CA VAL A 147 7.37 -8.37 -7.53
C VAL A 147 6.23 -7.35 -7.39
N ALA A 148 5.32 -7.54 -6.43
CA ALA A 148 4.26 -6.57 -6.15
C ALA A 148 4.83 -5.20 -5.71
N VAL A 149 5.87 -5.19 -4.88
CA VAL A 149 6.60 -3.97 -4.51
C VAL A 149 7.24 -3.33 -5.74
N ALA A 150 8.00 -4.10 -6.56
CA ALA A 150 8.63 -3.59 -7.78
C ALA A 150 7.59 -2.94 -8.72
N ARG A 151 6.43 -3.59 -8.90
CA ARG A 151 5.31 -3.07 -9.68
C ARG A 151 4.77 -1.76 -9.10
N ALA A 152 4.62 -1.67 -7.79
CA ALA A 152 4.09 -0.48 -7.12
C ALA A 152 5.03 0.73 -7.24
N ILE A 153 6.35 0.52 -7.15
CA ILE A 153 7.35 1.61 -7.22
C ILE A 153 7.71 2.00 -8.67
N ALA A 154 7.34 1.21 -9.67
CA ALA A 154 7.68 1.45 -11.08
C ALA A 154 7.14 2.78 -11.62
N LYS A 155 6.09 3.32 -11.04
CA LYS A 155 5.55 4.64 -11.39
C LYS A 155 6.09 5.80 -10.54
N ARG A 156 7.06 5.55 -9.65
CA ARG A 156 7.63 6.55 -8.73
C ARG A 156 6.53 7.28 -7.94
N PRO A 157 5.76 6.56 -7.12
CA PRO A 157 4.59 7.13 -6.44
C PRO A 157 5.01 8.18 -5.42
N ARG A 158 4.17 9.20 -5.20
CA ARG A 158 4.33 10.15 -4.08
C ARG A 158 3.95 9.51 -2.74
N LEU A 159 3.06 8.51 -2.77
CA LEU A 159 2.63 7.75 -1.62
C LEU A 159 2.57 6.26 -1.95
N LEU A 160 3.28 5.45 -1.19
CA LEU A 160 3.22 3.99 -1.24
C LEU A 160 2.35 3.48 -0.09
N LEU A 161 1.34 2.69 -0.42
CA LEU A 161 0.50 1.96 0.53
C LEU A 161 0.91 0.50 0.50
N ALA A 162 1.25 -0.08 1.63
CA ALA A 162 1.65 -1.47 1.73
C ALA A 162 0.85 -2.20 2.81
N ASP A 163 0.19 -3.28 2.42
CA ASP A 163 -0.58 -4.13 3.32
C ASP A 163 0.21 -5.40 3.61
N GLU A 164 0.70 -5.54 4.85
CA GLU A 164 1.52 -6.65 5.34
C GLU A 164 2.69 -7.01 4.40
N PRO A 165 3.53 -6.04 3.97
CA PRO A 165 4.49 -6.26 2.88
C PRO A 165 5.62 -7.24 3.21
N THR A 166 5.80 -7.59 4.49
CA THR A 166 6.86 -8.48 4.98
C THR A 166 6.35 -9.84 5.47
N ALA A 167 5.03 -10.07 5.48
CA ALA A 167 4.43 -11.26 6.09
C ALA A 167 4.92 -12.61 5.52
N ALA A 168 5.36 -12.63 4.25
CA ALA A 168 5.86 -13.83 3.57
C ALA A 168 7.40 -13.85 3.42
N LEU A 169 8.13 -12.95 4.10
CA LEU A 169 9.57 -12.78 3.98
C LEU A 169 10.29 -13.38 5.19
N ASP A 170 11.48 -13.91 4.96
CA ASP A 170 12.44 -14.19 6.03
C ASP A 170 13.06 -12.86 6.55
N GLU A 171 13.67 -12.93 7.73
CA GLU A 171 14.24 -11.77 8.44
C GLU A 171 15.26 -10.98 7.58
N LYS A 172 16.11 -11.68 6.84
CA LYS A 172 17.08 -11.03 5.96
C LYS A 172 16.39 -10.25 4.84
N THR A 173 15.44 -10.87 4.17
CA THR A 173 14.69 -10.26 3.07
C THR A 173 13.78 -9.13 3.56
N GLU A 174 13.22 -9.24 4.78
CA GLU A 174 12.52 -8.14 5.45
C GLU A 174 13.45 -6.93 5.62
N GLY A 175 14.67 -7.12 6.16
CA GLY A 175 15.65 -6.05 6.31
C GLY A 175 16.04 -5.39 4.97
N GLU A 176 16.20 -6.19 3.90
CA GLU A 176 16.47 -5.67 2.55
C GLU A 176 15.29 -4.82 2.03
N LEU A 177 14.04 -5.23 2.30
CA LEU A 177 12.85 -4.49 1.91
C LEU A 177 12.71 -3.17 2.71
N LEU A 178 12.96 -3.19 4.01
CA LEU A 178 12.96 -1.98 4.84
C LEU A 178 14.05 -0.99 4.38
N SER A 179 15.24 -1.48 4.04
CA SER A 179 16.31 -0.65 3.44
C SER A 179 15.92 -0.05 2.08
N LEU A 180 15.11 -0.76 1.28
CA LEU A 180 14.53 -0.20 0.05
C LEU A 180 13.52 0.91 0.39
N PHE A 181 12.65 0.69 1.37
CA PHE A 181 11.66 1.69 1.81
C PHE A 181 12.35 2.96 2.35
N GLU A 182 13.44 2.81 3.11
CA GLU A 182 14.25 3.94 3.57
C GLU A 182 14.78 4.79 2.40
N ARG A 183 15.32 4.15 1.36
CA ARG A 183 15.74 4.87 0.14
C ARG A 183 14.59 5.58 -0.56
N LEU A 184 13.41 4.96 -0.64
CA LEU A 184 12.22 5.58 -1.23
C LEU A 184 11.76 6.80 -0.42
N VAL A 185 11.83 6.72 0.91
CA VAL A 185 11.54 7.86 1.80
C VAL A 185 12.54 8.98 1.61
N ALA A 186 13.83 8.67 1.51
CA ALA A 186 14.88 9.65 1.21
C ALA A 186 14.66 10.33 -0.16
N ASP A 187 14.16 9.58 -1.15
CA ASP A 187 13.80 10.09 -2.49
C ASP A 187 12.47 10.87 -2.51
N GLY A 188 11.80 11.03 -1.35
CA GLY A 188 10.60 11.85 -1.20
C GLY A 188 9.27 11.09 -1.31
N THR A 189 9.28 9.75 -1.46
CA THR A 189 8.07 8.93 -1.36
C THR A 189 7.63 8.84 0.09
N ARG A 190 6.34 9.05 0.37
CA ARG A 190 5.76 8.72 1.68
C ARG A 190 5.27 7.29 1.69
N ILE A 191 5.30 6.65 2.86
CA ILE A 191 4.91 5.25 3.00
C ILE A 191 3.91 5.10 4.13
N ILE A 192 2.81 4.40 3.87
CA ILE A 192 1.87 3.94 4.89
C ILE A 192 1.86 2.42 4.84
N ILE A 193 2.17 1.79 5.96
CA ILE A 193 2.25 0.33 6.09
C ILE A 193 1.20 -0.14 7.09
N ALA A 194 0.28 -0.99 6.67
CA ALA A 194 -0.52 -1.79 7.57
C ALA A 194 0.26 -3.04 7.96
N THR A 195 0.48 -3.26 9.24
CA THR A 195 1.24 -4.42 9.71
C THR A 195 0.88 -4.82 11.14
N HIS A 196 1.18 -6.06 11.49
CA HIS A 196 1.21 -6.54 12.87
C HIS A 196 2.64 -6.82 13.35
N ASN A 197 3.65 -6.63 12.46
CA ASN A 197 5.07 -6.82 12.77
C ASN A 197 5.62 -5.59 13.48
N GLN A 198 6.13 -5.80 14.71
CA GLN A 198 6.66 -4.72 15.54
C GLN A 198 7.94 -4.11 14.96
N THR A 199 8.81 -4.90 14.36
CA THR A 199 10.06 -4.43 13.72
C THR A 199 9.73 -3.41 12.61
N VAL A 200 8.75 -3.72 11.76
CA VAL A 200 8.27 -2.82 10.70
C VAL A 200 7.63 -1.56 11.30
N ALA A 201 6.84 -1.71 12.37
CA ALA A 201 6.22 -0.57 13.04
C ALA A 201 7.26 0.34 13.69
N ASP A 202 8.32 -0.23 14.29
CA ASP A 202 9.38 0.52 14.96
C ASP A 202 10.28 1.27 13.96
N TRP A 203 10.33 0.82 12.72
CA TRP A 203 10.99 1.52 11.62
C TRP A 203 10.24 2.79 11.18
N CYS A 204 8.91 2.88 11.38
CA CYS A 204 8.12 4.04 10.95
C CYS A 204 8.27 5.25 11.88
N ASP A 205 8.15 6.48 11.31
CA ASP A 205 8.19 7.74 12.06
C ASP A 205 6.99 7.90 13.01
N ALA A 206 5.82 7.39 12.60
CA ALA A 206 4.60 7.46 13.39
C ALA A 206 3.86 6.13 13.38
N LYS A 207 3.17 5.86 14.50
CA LYS A 207 2.38 4.66 14.71
C LYS A 207 0.97 5.00 15.08
N PHE A 208 0.03 4.35 14.43
CA PHE A 208 -1.39 4.41 14.74
C PHE A 208 -1.92 3.01 14.95
N GLU A 209 -2.85 2.84 15.85
CA GLU A 209 -3.48 1.55 16.09
C GLU A 209 -4.99 1.65 15.96
N ILE A 210 -5.59 0.67 15.25
CA ILE A 210 -7.03 0.54 15.17
C ILE A 210 -7.51 -0.22 16.40
N ARG A 211 -8.29 0.49 17.26
CA ARG A 211 -8.93 -0.04 18.47
C ARG A 211 -10.40 0.40 18.48
N ASP A 212 -11.31 -0.48 18.78
CA ASP A 212 -12.74 -0.19 18.98
C ASP A 212 -13.35 0.65 17.83
N CYS A 213 -13.06 0.27 16.60
CA CYS A 213 -13.52 0.95 15.37
C CYS A 213 -13.01 2.41 15.22
N ALA A 214 -12.00 2.81 15.96
CA ALA A 214 -11.35 4.12 15.89
C ALA A 214 -9.84 3.95 15.66
N LEU A 215 -9.17 5.04 15.28
CA LEU A 215 -7.72 5.07 15.12
C LEU A 215 -7.10 5.91 16.25
N VAL A 216 -6.14 5.33 16.94
CA VAL A 216 -5.42 5.97 18.05
C VAL A 216 -3.96 6.11 17.66
N ARG A 217 -3.40 7.29 17.85
CA ARG A 217 -1.96 7.53 17.71
C ARG A 217 -1.23 7.01 18.95
N LEU A 218 -0.11 6.30 18.75
CA LEU A 218 0.73 5.72 19.82
C LEU A 218 1.90 6.65 20.16
#